data_5d74273bb59ce1d4b054acbf1f21fe50
#
_entry.id   5d74273bb59ce1d4b054acbf1f21fe50
#
_cell.length_a   1.000
_cell.length_b   1.000
_cell.length_c   1.000
_cell.angle_alpha   90.00
_cell.angle_beta   90.00
_cell.angle_gamma   90.00
#
_symmetry.space_group_name_H-M   'P 1'
#
loop_
_entity.id
_entity.type
_entity.pdbx_description
1 polymer ?
#
loop_
_entity_poly.entity_id
_entity_poly.type
_entity_poly.pdbx_seq_one_letter_code
_entity_poly.pdbx_strand_id
1 'polypeptide(L)' 'MFAAKETVYFVNAEDWTGDITVHGWGGSASDTQWPGVAATKESEQIAGKDVWSFTTDAGAYANIIFTNKKNG' A
#
# COMPACT_ATOMS: atom_id res chain seq x y z
N MET A 1 -11.08 2.45 -24.08
CA MET A 1 -11.06 3.28 -22.86
C MET A 1 -9.96 2.83 -21.94
N PHE A 2 -9.21 3.76 -21.39
CA PHE A 2 -8.15 3.44 -20.44
C PHE A 2 -8.64 3.65 -19.02
N ALA A 3 -8.42 2.67 -18.17
CA ALA A 3 -8.58 2.87 -16.74
C ALA A 3 -7.36 3.62 -16.23
N ALA A 4 -7.55 4.75 -15.58
CA ALA A 4 -6.44 5.46 -14.95
C ALA A 4 -5.94 4.64 -13.76
N LYS A 5 -4.63 4.64 -13.58
CA LYS A 5 -4.00 3.99 -12.43
C LYS A 5 -3.38 5.05 -11.54
N GLU A 6 -3.34 4.78 -10.26
CA GLU A 6 -2.61 5.61 -9.32
C GLU A 6 -1.72 4.74 -8.45
N THR A 7 -0.56 5.28 -8.11
CA THR A 7 0.42 4.58 -7.27
C THR A 7 0.68 5.42 -6.03
N VAL A 8 0.64 4.77 -4.89
CA VAL A 8 0.93 5.40 -3.59
C VAL A 8 2.19 4.76 -3.04
N TYR A 9 3.07 5.58 -2.49
CA TYR A 9 4.34 5.11 -1.93
C TYR A 9 4.34 5.26 -0.42
N PHE A 10 4.93 4.29 0.24
CA PHE A 10 5.11 4.29 1.69
C PHE A 10 6.61 4.15 2.00
N VAL A 11 7.16 5.12 2.73
CA VAL A 11 8.54 5.03 3.23
C VAL A 11 8.48 4.44 4.63
N ASN A 12 9.16 3.31 4.83
CA ASN A 12 9.14 2.59 6.11
C ASN A 12 10.09 3.27 7.12
N ALA A 13 9.74 4.47 7.54
CA ALA A 13 10.57 5.29 8.43
C ALA A 13 10.72 4.67 9.83
N GLU A 14 9.76 3.87 10.24
CA GLU A 14 9.76 3.23 11.56
C GLU A 14 10.48 1.88 11.57
N ASP A 15 11.06 1.49 10.43
CA ASP A 15 11.78 0.22 10.29
C ASP A 15 10.93 -1.00 10.69
N TRP A 16 9.66 -0.99 10.29
CA TRP A 16 8.79 -2.15 10.50
C TRP A 16 9.38 -3.37 9.83
N THR A 17 9.29 -4.52 10.49
CA THR A 17 9.79 -5.77 9.96
C THR A 17 8.71 -6.56 9.26
N GLY A 18 9.14 -7.44 8.34
CA GLY A 18 8.25 -8.35 7.63
C GLY A 18 7.52 -7.68 6.48
N ASP A 19 6.45 -8.31 6.05
CA ASP A 19 5.68 -7.85 4.90
C ASP A 19 4.81 -6.66 5.25
N ILE A 20 4.71 -5.75 4.29
CA ILE A 20 3.82 -4.59 4.38
C ILE A 20 2.58 -4.88 3.55
N THR A 21 1.42 -4.56 4.10
CA THR A 21 0.14 -4.69 3.40
C THR A 21 -0.55 -3.34 3.34
N VAL A 22 -1.54 -3.25 2.46
CA VAL A 22 -2.34 -2.04 2.25
C VAL A 22 -3.79 -2.37 2.48
N HIS A 23 -4.42 -1.65 3.38
CA HIS A 23 -5.86 -1.76 3.61
C HIS A 23 -6.54 -0.54 3.02
N GLY A 24 -7.52 -0.77 2.13
CA GLY A 24 -8.23 0.31 1.44
C GLY A 24 -9.73 0.18 1.59
N TRP A 25 -10.41 1.33 1.63
CA TRP A 25 -11.86 1.38 1.75
C TRP A 25 -12.43 2.70 1.23
N GLY A 26 -13.74 2.73 1.10
CA GLY A 26 -14.47 3.97 0.84
C GLY A 26 -14.52 4.43 -0.60
N GLY A 27 -14.05 3.63 -1.54
CA GLY A 27 -14.05 3.98 -2.96
C GLY A 27 -14.98 3.11 -3.80
N SER A 28 -14.69 3.04 -5.10
CA SER A 28 -15.50 2.26 -6.04
C SER A 28 -15.28 0.76 -5.92
N ALA A 29 -14.13 0.31 -5.42
CA ALA A 29 -13.86 -1.10 -5.18
C ALA A 29 -14.36 -1.52 -3.81
N SER A 30 -14.57 -2.82 -3.64
CA SER A 30 -14.91 -3.37 -2.32
C SER A 30 -13.74 -3.16 -1.36
N ASP A 31 -14.05 -2.91 -0.09
CA ASP A 31 -13.02 -2.78 0.93
C ASP A 31 -12.16 -4.03 0.99
N THR A 32 -10.85 -3.85 1.19
CA THR A 32 -9.98 -5.00 1.37
C THR A 32 -10.26 -5.65 2.73
N GLN A 33 -9.90 -6.93 2.83
CA GLN A 33 -9.96 -7.62 4.12
C GLN A 33 -8.73 -7.26 4.93
N TRP A 34 -8.92 -6.85 6.19
CA TRP A 34 -7.79 -6.55 7.06
C TRP A 34 -6.88 -7.77 7.24
N PRO A 35 -5.55 -7.65 7.18
CA PRO A 35 -4.76 -6.42 7.13
C PRO A 35 -4.54 -5.85 5.72
N GLY A 36 -5.25 -6.32 4.73
CA GLY A 36 -5.20 -5.79 3.38
C GLY A 36 -4.46 -6.68 2.41
N VAL A 37 -4.09 -6.09 1.27
CA VAL A 37 -3.38 -6.80 0.20
C VAL A 37 -1.89 -6.49 0.29
N ALA A 38 -1.05 -7.38 -0.26
CA ALA A 38 0.39 -7.21 -0.22
C ALA A 38 0.81 -5.95 -0.99
N ALA A 39 1.65 -5.13 -0.38
CA ALA A 39 2.31 -4.03 -1.07
C ALA A 39 3.53 -4.56 -1.81
N THR A 40 4.04 -3.78 -2.77
CA THR A 40 5.23 -4.11 -3.52
C THR A 40 6.43 -3.39 -2.92
N LYS A 41 7.48 -4.14 -2.60
CA LYS A 41 8.71 -3.52 -2.12
C LYS A 41 9.50 -2.98 -3.30
N GLU A 42 9.85 -1.70 -3.25
CA GLU A 42 10.64 -1.06 -4.29
C GLU A 42 12.12 -1.41 -4.12
N SER A 43 12.87 -1.35 -5.23
CA SER A 43 14.29 -1.67 -5.20
C SER A 43 15.14 -0.54 -4.62
N GLU A 44 14.64 0.69 -4.62
CA GLU A 44 15.36 1.85 -4.14
C GLU A 44 14.86 2.27 -2.77
N GLN A 45 15.77 2.83 -1.99
CA GLN A 45 15.45 3.36 -0.67
C GLN A 45 15.43 4.88 -0.70
N ILE A 46 14.72 5.47 0.24
CA ILE A 46 14.73 6.92 0.47
C ILE A 46 15.30 7.14 1.88
N ALA A 47 16.36 7.93 1.95
CA ALA A 47 17.05 8.23 3.21
C ALA A 47 17.43 6.97 4.00
N GLY A 48 17.80 5.90 3.29
CA GLY A 48 18.18 4.64 3.90
C GLY A 48 17.03 3.78 4.38
N LYS A 49 15.78 4.14 4.04
CA LYS A 49 14.59 3.41 4.45
C LYS A 49 13.95 2.72 3.26
N ASP A 50 13.41 1.53 3.50
CA ASP A 50 12.69 0.79 2.46
C ASP A 50 11.46 1.56 2.01
N VAL A 51 11.15 1.44 0.72
CA VAL A 51 9.97 2.05 0.11
C VAL A 51 9.08 0.94 -0.42
N TRP A 52 7.80 1.05 -0.14
CA TRP A 52 6.78 0.14 -0.63
C TRP A 52 5.78 0.92 -1.47
N SER A 53 5.15 0.25 -2.42
CA SER A 53 4.17 0.90 -3.28
C SER A 53 2.91 0.07 -3.40
N PHE A 54 1.83 0.76 -3.75
CA PHE A 54 0.56 0.13 -4.04
C PHE A 54 -0.04 0.84 -5.25
N THR A 55 -0.31 0.08 -6.30
CA THR A 55 -0.90 0.59 -7.54
C THR A 55 -2.30 0.02 -7.69
N THR A 56 -3.26 0.88 -7.94
CA THR A 56 -4.66 0.50 -8.07
C THR A 56 -5.36 1.40 -9.07
N ASP A 57 -6.58 1.06 -9.44
CA ASP A 57 -7.39 1.93 -10.27
C ASP A 57 -7.68 3.23 -9.53
N ALA A 58 -7.64 4.34 -10.25
CA ALA A 58 -7.97 5.64 -9.67
C ALA A 58 -9.40 5.61 -9.10
N GLY A 59 -9.55 6.08 -7.87
CA GLY A 59 -10.85 6.11 -7.20
C GLY A 59 -11.30 4.78 -6.61
N ALA A 60 -10.49 3.71 -6.72
CA ALA A 60 -10.85 2.41 -6.16
C ALA A 60 -11.03 2.48 -4.63
N TYR A 61 -10.18 3.24 -3.97
CA TYR A 61 -10.26 3.45 -2.52
C TYR A 61 -10.12 4.93 -2.22
N ALA A 62 -11.03 5.46 -1.41
CA ALA A 62 -10.94 6.84 -0.94
C ALA A 62 -9.91 6.97 0.17
N ASN A 63 -9.68 5.90 0.91
CA ASN A 63 -8.75 5.86 2.06
C ASN A 63 -7.91 4.62 1.97
N ILE A 64 -6.60 4.75 2.26
CA ILE A 64 -5.71 3.60 2.39
C ILE A 64 -4.79 3.80 3.57
N ILE A 65 -4.35 2.69 4.16
CA ILE A 65 -3.28 2.69 5.15
C ILE A 65 -2.32 1.56 4.83
N PHE A 66 -1.05 1.81 5.11
CA PHE A 66 -0.02 0.77 5.06
C PHE A 66 0.20 0.23 6.47
N THR A 67 0.41 -1.08 6.56
CA THR A 67 0.56 -1.71 7.87
C THR A 67 1.43 -2.96 7.77
N ASN A 68 2.04 -3.35 8.87
CA ASN A 68 2.72 -4.65 8.99
C ASN A 68 1.97 -5.60 9.94
N LYS A 69 0.69 -5.39 10.16
CA LYS A 69 -0.09 -6.19 11.11
C LYS A 69 -0.18 -7.66 10.73
N LYS A 70 0.07 -7.99 9.46
CA LYS A 70 0.18 -9.37 9.04
C LYS A 70 1.28 -10.13 9.78
N ASN A 71 2.32 -9.42 10.22
CA ASN A 71 3.51 -10.01 10.82
C ASN A 71 3.58 -9.82 12.34
N GLY A 72 2.57 -9.22 12.88
CA GLY A 72 2.55 -8.95 14.31
C GLY A 72 1.69 -7.80 14.65
#